data_6b9859cbe30c288d45bf8863ccf4c236
#
_entry.id   6b9859cbe30c288d45bf8863ccf4c236
#
_cell.length_a   1.000
_cell.length_b   1.000
_cell.length_c   1.000
_cell.angle_alpha   90.00
_cell.angle_beta   90.00
_cell.angle_gamma   90.00
#
_symmetry.space_group_name_H-M   'P 1'
#
loop_
_entity.id
_entity.type
_entity.pdbx_description
1 polymer ?
#
loop_
_entity_poly.entity_id
_entity_poly.type
_entity_poly.pdbx_seq_one_letter_code
_entity_poly.pdbx_strand_id
1 'polypeptide(L)'
;PQEIAPYTKEIASFIVSENDLLRERTANALGRIGRADYKLVAPYFKELFILAGDKSSNVRLSFIWASENIATNTPTVYEDCLPIFAELLNDENERVRIEAPEMFRVLGKRTPELVRPYLEKLEYIATHDEVSVVRIHAKGAIRAILSKTIKEPDAKTQNKQVR
;
A
#
# COMPACT_ATOMS: atom_id res chain seq x y z
N PRO A 1 6.06 20.01 -4.98
CA PRO A 1 6.64 18.99 -5.88
C PRO A 1 7.69 19.57 -6.82
N GLN A 2 7.46 20.75 -7.41
CA GLN A 2 8.35 21.36 -8.41
C GLN A 2 9.77 21.61 -7.89
N GLU A 3 9.92 22.05 -6.65
CA GLU A 3 11.22 22.33 -6.03
C GLU A 3 12.04 21.04 -5.77
N ILE A 4 11.37 19.90 -5.51
CA ILE A 4 12.03 18.63 -5.21
C ILE A 4 12.35 17.82 -6.48
N ALA A 5 11.65 18.09 -7.59
CA ALA A 5 11.79 17.33 -8.83
C ALA A 5 13.26 17.16 -9.31
N PRO A 6 14.12 18.22 -9.27
CA PRO A 6 15.51 18.10 -9.69
C PRO A 6 16.33 17.11 -8.84
N TYR A 7 15.94 16.88 -7.58
CA TYR A 7 16.66 16.06 -6.62
C TYR A 7 16.13 14.62 -6.53
N THR A 8 15.02 14.29 -7.18
CA THR A 8 14.38 12.97 -7.05
C THR A 8 15.31 11.84 -7.48
N LYS A 9 16.11 12.04 -8.54
CA LYS A 9 17.10 11.07 -9.00
C LYS A 9 18.19 10.81 -7.95
N GLU A 10 18.72 11.89 -7.34
CA GLU A 10 19.74 11.77 -6.29
C GLU A 10 19.17 11.08 -5.06
N ILE A 11 17.96 11.45 -4.63
CA ILE A 11 17.28 10.78 -3.52
C ILE A 11 17.10 9.29 -3.83
N ALA A 12 16.63 8.93 -5.01
CA ALA A 12 16.41 7.54 -5.40
C ALA A 12 17.69 6.70 -5.42
N SER A 13 18.86 7.31 -5.70
CA SER A 13 20.14 6.59 -5.69
C SER A 13 20.50 5.99 -4.33
N PHE A 14 19.93 6.49 -3.23
CA PHE A 14 20.13 5.95 -1.89
C PHE A 14 19.27 4.71 -1.56
N ILE A 15 18.40 4.24 -2.47
CA ILE A 15 17.66 2.97 -2.31
C ILE A 15 18.64 1.81 -2.05
N VAL A 16 19.80 1.82 -2.69
CA VAL A 16 20.82 0.76 -2.58
C VAL A 16 21.98 1.13 -1.65
N SER A 17 21.82 2.16 -0.82
CA SER A 17 22.85 2.55 0.16
C SER A 17 23.15 1.41 1.14
N GLU A 18 24.40 1.27 1.53
CA GLU A 18 24.79 0.33 2.62
C GLU A 18 24.20 0.75 3.98
N ASN A 19 23.97 2.04 4.19
CA ASN A 19 23.37 2.59 5.39
C ASN A 19 21.84 2.41 5.38
N ASP A 20 21.33 1.63 6.32
CA ASP A 20 19.89 1.34 6.45
C ASP A 20 19.06 2.59 6.78
N LEU A 21 19.58 3.52 7.55
CA LEU A 21 18.89 4.78 7.82
C LEU A 21 18.72 5.63 6.54
N LEU A 22 19.71 5.60 5.63
CA LEU A 22 19.56 6.28 4.34
C LEU A 22 18.49 5.60 3.49
N ARG A 23 18.46 4.26 3.42
CA ARG A 23 17.41 3.54 2.70
C ARG A 23 16.02 3.83 3.28
N GLU A 24 15.89 3.83 4.62
CA GLU A 24 14.66 4.19 5.34
C GLU A 24 14.19 5.60 4.96
N ARG A 25 15.06 6.59 5.04
CA ARG A 25 14.74 7.99 4.73
C ARG A 25 14.41 8.19 3.25
N THR A 26 15.09 7.47 2.38
CA THR A 26 14.84 7.45 0.94
C THR A 26 13.43 6.92 0.64
N ALA A 27 13.04 5.79 1.20
CA ALA A 27 11.69 5.25 1.04
C ALA A 27 10.64 6.30 1.44
N ASN A 28 10.78 6.89 2.64
CA ASN A 28 9.86 7.91 3.14
C ASN A 28 9.80 9.16 2.24
N ALA A 29 10.94 9.61 1.72
CA ALA A 29 11.00 10.75 0.81
C ALA A 29 10.29 10.44 -0.52
N LEU A 30 10.62 9.30 -1.16
CA LEU A 30 10.00 8.87 -2.41
C LEU A 30 8.50 8.66 -2.27
N GLY A 31 8.04 8.10 -1.16
CA GLY A 31 6.62 7.95 -0.87
C GLY A 31 5.88 9.30 -0.85
N ARG A 32 6.42 10.30 -0.18
CA ARG A 32 5.84 11.66 -0.11
C ARG A 32 5.88 12.37 -1.46
N ILE A 33 6.99 12.25 -2.20
CA ILE A 33 7.12 12.80 -3.55
C ILE A 33 6.08 12.15 -4.47
N GLY A 34 5.99 10.81 -4.45
CA GLY A 34 5.07 10.06 -5.29
C GLY A 34 3.60 10.30 -4.94
N ARG A 35 3.27 10.58 -3.67
CA ARG A 35 1.93 11.02 -3.29
C ARG A 35 1.57 12.37 -3.90
N ALA A 36 2.54 13.29 -3.96
CA ALA A 36 2.34 14.62 -4.53
C ALA A 36 2.32 14.59 -6.06
N ASP A 37 3.24 13.87 -6.68
CA ASP A 37 3.31 13.64 -8.12
C ASP A 37 4.02 12.31 -8.42
N TYR A 38 3.24 11.28 -8.77
CA TYR A 38 3.77 9.96 -9.10
C TYR A 38 4.76 9.97 -10.27
N LYS A 39 4.60 10.87 -11.25
CA LYS A 39 5.49 10.93 -12.42
C LYS A 39 6.96 11.15 -12.04
N LEU A 40 7.21 11.82 -10.91
CA LEU A 40 8.56 12.07 -10.42
C LEU A 40 9.23 10.79 -9.89
N VAL A 41 8.46 9.85 -9.35
CA VAL A 41 8.98 8.60 -8.79
C VAL A 41 8.80 7.39 -9.72
N ALA A 42 7.99 7.51 -10.76
CA ALA A 42 7.73 6.43 -11.70
C ALA A 42 9.00 5.77 -12.29
N PRO A 43 10.08 6.52 -12.63
CA PRO A 43 11.33 5.92 -13.11
C PRO A 43 12.02 5.01 -12.08
N TYR A 44 11.76 5.21 -10.79
CA TYR A 44 12.40 4.51 -9.66
C TYR A 44 11.44 3.58 -8.93
N PHE A 45 10.21 3.45 -9.43
CA PHE A 45 9.15 2.71 -8.75
C PHE A 45 9.51 1.24 -8.58
N LYS A 46 10.12 0.61 -9.59
CA LYS A 46 10.53 -0.80 -9.50
C LYS A 46 11.67 -1.01 -8.51
N GLU A 47 12.63 -0.11 -8.47
CA GLU A 47 13.76 -0.17 -7.53
C GLU A 47 13.29 -0.03 -6.07
N LEU A 48 12.22 0.74 -5.84
CA LEU A 48 11.65 0.88 -4.49
C LEU A 48 11.26 -0.48 -3.87
N PHE A 49 10.84 -1.45 -4.70
CA PHE A 49 10.43 -2.78 -4.24
C PHE A 49 11.59 -3.65 -3.71
N ILE A 50 12.83 -3.30 -3.97
CA ILE A 50 14.00 -3.94 -3.35
C ILE A 50 13.91 -3.82 -1.82
N LEU A 51 13.37 -2.71 -1.33
CA LEU A 51 13.24 -2.43 0.10
C LEU A 51 12.22 -3.30 0.83
N ALA A 52 11.33 -3.99 0.11
CA ALA A 52 10.39 -4.94 0.70
C ALA A 52 11.10 -6.16 1.33
N GLY A 53 12.24 -6.56 0.77
CA GLY A 53 13.08 -7.65 1.28
C GLY A 53 14.31 -7.18 2.07
N ASP A 54 14.34 -5.93 2.54
CA ASP A 54 15.48 -5.40 3.27
C ASP A 54 15.71 -6.13 4.59
N LYS A 55 16.97 -6.35 4.95
CA LYS A 55 17.35 -6.93 6.25
C LYS A 55 16.88 -6.12 7.45
N SER A 56 16.75 -4.81 7.30
CA SER A 56 16.24 -3.91 8.34
C SER A 56 14.71 -3.85 8.29
N SER A 57 14.05 -4.24 9.37
CA SER A 57 12.59 -4.13 9.49
C SER A 57 12.09 -2.68 9.41
N ASN A 58 12.90 -1.70 9.84
CA ASN A 58 12.54 -0.29 9.69
C ASN A 58 12.52 0.14 8.22
N VAL A 59 13.38 -0.43 7.38
CA VAL A 59 13.36 -0.17 5.93
C VAL A 59 12.14 -0.82 5.29
N ARG A 60 11.83 -2.09 5.63
CA ARG A 60 10.61 -2.76 5.15
C ARG A 60 9.34 -2.00 5.57
N LEU A 61 9.30 -1.51 6.80
CA LEU A 61 8.21 -0.68 7.30
C LEU A 61 8.08 0.63 6.51
N SER A 62 9.19 1.30 6.25
CA SER A 62 9.21 2.55 5.46
C SER A 62 8.82 2.33 3.99
N PHE A 63 9.12 1.14 3.44
CA PHE A 63 8.61 0.73 2.13
C PHE A 63 7.08 0.65 2.11
N ILE A 64 6.46 0.06 3.15
CA ILE A 64 4.99 0.01 3.26
C ILE A 64 4.42 1.43 3.30
N TRP A 65 4.92 2.29 4.16
CA TRP A 65 4.44 3.69 4.27
C TRP A 65 4.64 4.49 2.98
N ALA A 66 5.76 4.28 2.27
CA ALA A 66 5.99 4.89 0.97
C ALA A 66 4.94 4.44 -0.04
N SER A 67 4.65 3.14 -0.05
CA SER A 67 3.67 2.55 -0.96
C SER A 67 2.25 3.03 -0.67
N GLU A 68 1.85 3.12 0.59
CA GLU A 68 0.55 3.71 0.98
C GLU A 68 0.40 5.15 0.53
N ASN A 69 1.46 5.95 0.67
CA ASN A 69 1.48 7.33 0.21
C ASN A 69 1.24 7.42 -1.30
N ILE A 70 1.95 6.64 -2.10
CA ILE A 70 1.81 6.59 -3.56
C ILE A 70 0.41 6.06 -3.93
N ALA A 71 -0.02 4.94 -3.35
CA ALA A 71 -1.31 4.30 -3.61
C ALA A 71 -2.51 5.21 -3.27
N THR A 72 -2.30 6.19 -2.40
CA THR A 72 -3.35 7.15 -2.05
C THR A 72 -3.90 7.88 -3.28
N ASN A 73 -3.06 8.24 -4.24
CA ASN A 73 -3.44 8.99 -5.44
C ASN A 73 -3.29 8.18 -6.75
N THR A 74 -2.49 7.10 -6.72
CA THR A 74 -2.24 6.24 -7.90
C THR A 74 -2.34 4.75 -7.52
N PRO A 75 -3.52 4.26 -7.10
CA PRO A 75 -3.68 2.90 -6.59
C PRO A 75 -3.40 1.82 -7.64
N THR A 76 -3.72 2.04 -8.90
CA THR A 76 -3.63 1.05 -9.98
C THR A 76 -2.20 0.65 -10.34
N VAL A 77 -1.19 1.46 -9.99
CA VAL A 77 0.22 1.11 -10.24
C VAL A 77 0.70 -0.09 -9.40
N TYR A 78 -0.10 -0.52 -8.42
CA TYR A 78 0.20 -1.63 -7.53
C TYR A 78 -0.42 -2.98 -7.95
N GLU A 79 -1.18 -3.02 -9.04
CA GLU A 79 -1.91 -4.23 -9.48
C GLU A 79 -1.02 -5.47 -9.53
N ASP A 80 0.14 -5.38 -10.19
CA ASP A 80 1.08 -6.49 -10.34
C ASP A 80 2.00 -6.70 -9.13
N CYS A 81 1.93 -5.82 -8.13
CA CYS A 81 2.87 -5.80 -7.00
C CYS A 81 2.27 -6.33 -5.69
N LEU A 82 0.97 -6.63 -5.68
CA LEU A 82 0.24 -7.06 -4.48
C LEU A 82 0.78 -8.33 -3.80
N PRO A 83 1.32 -9.34 -4.52
CA PRO A 83 1.91 -10.51 -3.89
C PRO A 83 3.00 -10.16 -2.87
N ILE A 84 3.81 -9.11 -3.12
CA ILE A 84 4.88 -8.67 -2.21
C ILE A 84 4.29 -8.18 -0.87
N PHE A 85 3.20 -7.43 -0.91
CA PHE A 85 2.52 -6.99 0.32
C PHE A 85 1.84 -8.16 1.05
N ALA A 86 1.38 -9.15 0.31
CA ALA A 86 0.82 -10.37 0.89
C ALA A 86 1.90 -11.21 1.63
N GLU A 87 3.16 -11.15 1.21
CA GLU A 87 4.28 -11.73 1.95
C GLU A 87 4.57 -10.96 3.24
N LEU A 88 4.58 -9.64 3.19
CA LEU A 88 4.79 -8.77 4.35
C LEU A 88 3.72 -8.93 5.46
N LEU A 89 2.54 -9.46 5.13
CA LEU A 89 1.54 -9.86 6.14
C LEU A 89 2.05 -10.97 7.09
N ASN A 90 3.07 -11.73 6.68
CA ASN A 90 3.71 -12.78 7.49
C ASN A 90 5.15 -12.42 7.87
N ASP A 91 5.51 -11.15 7.89
CA ASP A 91 6.86 -10.70 8.25
C ASP A 91 7.24 -11.17 9.67
N GLU A 92 8.50 -11.52 9.88
CA GLU A 92 9.01 -11.91 11.19
C GLU A 92 8.87 -10.79 12.24
N ASN A 93 8.94 -9.53 11.80
CA ASN A 93 8.84 -8.36 12.67
C ASN A 93 7.38 -7.94 12.86
N GLU A 94 6.91 -7.89 14.11
CA GLU A 94 5.52 -7.54 14.43
C GLU A 94 5.10 -6.16 13.93
N ARG A 95 6.00 -5.16 13.93
CA ARG A 95 5.69 -3.81 13.45
C ARG A 95 5.41 -3.79 11.96
N VAL A 96 6.13 -4.60 11.19
CA VAL A 96 5.88 -4.78 9.76
C VAL A 96 4.53 -5.48 9.56
N ARG A 97 4.22 -6.55 10.32
CA ARG A 97 2.91 -7.22 10.27
C ARG A 97 1.75 -6.30 10.67
N ILE A 98 1.98 -5.36 11.60
CA ILE A 98 0.95 -4.37 12.00
C ILE A 98 0.60 -3.46 10.82
N GLU A 99 1.60 -3.00 10.07
CA GLU A 99 1.39 -2.02 8.99
C GLU A 99 1.05 -2.67 7.63
N ALA A 100 1.46 -3.90 7.38
CA ALA A 100 1.20 -4.55 6.10
C ALA A 100 -0.29 -4.57 5.68
N PRO A 101 -1.27 -4.80 6.56
CA PRO A 101 -2.70 -4.70 6.23
C PRO A 101 -3.14 -3.29 5.78
N GLU A 102 -2.42 -2.23 6.16
CA GLU A 102 -2.79 -0.86 5.81
C GLU A 102 -2.70 -0.61 4.30
N MET A 103 -1.74 -1.25 3.61
CA MET A 103 -1.69 -1.19 2.15
C MET A 103 -2.99 -1.72 1.51
N PHE A 104 -3.49 -2.86 2.00
CA PHE A 104 -4.78 -3.43 1.55
C PHE A 104 -5.96 -2.53 1.93
N ARG A 105 -5.89 -1.85 3.07
CA ARG A 105 -6.90 -0.88 3.49
C ARG A 105 -6.91 0.36 2.58
N VAL A 106 -5.75 0.89 2.23
CA VAL A 106 -5.63 2.04 1.33
C VAL A 106 -6.19 1.69 -0.04
N LEU A 107 -5.80 0.55 -0.61
CA LEU A 107 -6.31 0.08 -1.90
C LEU A 107 -7.79 -0.30 -1.83
N GLY A 108 -8.23 -0.96 -0.77
CA GLY A 108 -9.65 -1.33 -0.57
C GLY A 108 -10.61 -0.14 -0.59
N LYS A 109 -10.15 1.03 -0.14
CA LYS A 109 -10.93 2.27 -0.21
C LYS A 109 -11.00 2.87 -1.61
N ARG A 110 -10.14 2.49 -2.55
CA ARG A 110 -9.99 3.12 -3.88
C ARG A 110 -10.33 2.17 -5.00
N THR A 111 -9.74 1.00 -4.99
CA THR A 111 -9.79 -0.04 -6.02
C THR A 111 -9.99 -1.41 -5.34
N PRO A 112 -11.14 -1.63 -4.67
CA PRO A 112 -11.38 -2.84 -3.86
C PRO A 112 -11.24 -4.13 -4.68
N GLU A 113 -11.52 -4.09 -5.98
CA GLU A 113 -11.38 -5.21 -6.90
C GLU A 113 -9.96 -5.77 -6.95
N LEU A 114 -8.93 -4.93 -6.84
CA LEU A 114 -7.53 -5.37 -6.86
C LEU A 114 -7.15 -6.19 -5.63
N VAL A 115 -7.72 -5.86 -4.47
CA VAL A 115 -7.36 -6.47 -3.18
C VAL A 115 -8.36 -7.52 -2.69
N ARG A 116 -9.50 -7.66 -3.37
CA ARG A 116 -10.50 -8.70 -3.05
C ARG A 116 -9.95 -10.12 -3.04
N PRO A 117 -9.03 -10.52 -3.94
CA PRO A 117 -8.41 -11.84 -3.90
C PRO A 117 -7.65 -12.17 -2.60
N TYR A 118 -7.32 -11.16 -1.81
CA TYR A 118 -6.57 -11.31 -0.55
C TYR A 118 -7.45 -11.36 0.70
N LEU A 119 -8.78 -11.33 0.56
CA LEU A 119 -9.71 -11.35 1.70
C LEU A 119 -9.51 -12.57 2.60
N GLU A 120 -9.42 -13.76 2.04
CA GLU A 120 -9.22 -15.00 2.80
C GLU A 120 -7.95 -14.93 3.65
N LYS A 121 -6.85 -14.43 3.08
CA LYS A 121 -5.59 -14.27 3.81
C LYS A 121 -5.72 -13.24 4.93
N LEU A 122 -6.38 -12.12 4.67
CA LEU A 122 -6.63 -11.09 5.69
C LEU A 122 -7.55 -11.60 6.81
N GLU A 123 -8.57 -12.42 6.49
CA GLU A 123 -9.46 -13.06 7.47
C GLU A 123 -8.71 -14.04 8.35
N TYR A 124 -7.81 -14.83 7.76
CA TYR A 124 -6.93 -15.72 8.52
C TYR A 124 -6.09 -14.91 9.53
N ILE A 125 -5.42 -13.85 9.09
CA ILE A 125 -4.60 -13.00 9.97
C ILE A 125 -5.46 -12.30 11.02
N ALA A 126 -6.63 -11.82 10.65
CA ALA A 126 -7.58 -11.15 11.56
C ALA A 126 -8.06 -12.04 12.72
N THR A 127 -7.87 -13.37 12.61
CA THR A 127 -8.27 -14.35 13.62
C THR A 127 -7.10 -15.03 14.30
N HIS A 128 -5.98 -15.25 13.61
CA HIS A 128 -4.91 -16.14 14.06
C HIS A 128 -3.59 -15.44 14.43
N ASP A 129 -3.32 -14.21 13.99
CA ASP A 129 -2.06 -13.55 14.41
C ASP A 129 -2.01 -13.40 15.93
N GLU A 130 -0.87 -13.71 16.53
CA GLU A 130 -0.66 -13.63 17.97
C GLU A 130 -0.83 -12.20 18.50
N VAL A 131 -0.45 -11.18 17.68
CA VAL A 131 -0.48 -9.76 18.04
C VAL A 131 -1.87 -9.18 17.79
N SER A 132 -2.54 -8.74 18.85
CA SER A 132 -3.91 -8.20 18.76
C SER A 132 -4.03 -6.99 17.82
N VAL A 133 -3.00 -6.15 17.76
CA VAL A 133 -2.98 -4.97 16.89
C VAL A 133 -2.96 -5.37 15.42
N VAL A 134 -2.20 -6.40 15.05
CA VAL A 134 -2.21 -6.98 13.68
C VAL A 134 -3.63 -7.41 13.29
N ARG A 135 -4.31 -8.15 14.20
CA ARG A 135 -5.69 -8.59 13.97
C ARG A 135 -6.66 -7.42 13.77
N ILE A 136 -6.46 -6.31 14.51
CA ILE A 136 -7.29 -5.10 14.37
C ILE A 136 -7.07 -4.43 13.01
N HIS A 137 -5.80 -4.28 12.56
CA HIS A 137 -5.46 -3.70 11.26
C HIS A 137 -5.99 -4.56 10.11
N ALA A 138 -5.85 -5.88 10.19
CA ALA A 138 -6.42 -6.80 9.19
C ALA A 138 -7.96 -6.66 9.09
N LYS A 139 -8.68 -6.59 10.22
CA LYS A 139 -10.12 -6.30 10.24
C LYS A 139 -10.46 -4.95 9.62
N GLY A 140 -9.59 -3.96 9.81
CA GLY A 140 -9.71 -2.64 9.19
C GLY A 140 -9.61 -2.69 7.66
N ALA A 141 -8.66 -3.48 7.14
CA ALA A 141 -8.49 -3.70 5.71
C ALA A 141 -9.71 -4.43 5.11
N ILE A 142 -10.17 -5.51 5.73
CA ILE A 142 -11.37 -6.27 5.30
C ILE A 142 -12.58 -5.33 5.20
N ARG A 143 -12.85 -4.52 6.23
CA ARG A 143 -13.96 -3.57 6.21
C ARG A 143 -13.84 -2.57 5.06
N ALA A 144 -12.63 -2.07 4.79
CA ALA A 144 -12.41 -1.13 3.68
C ALA A 144 -12.67 -1.76 2.31
N ILE A 145 -12.30 -3.02 2.12
CA ILE A 145 -12.53 -3.77 0.88
C ILE A 145 -14.03 -4.03 0.66
N LEU A 146 -14.73 -4.42 1.72
CA LEU A 146 -16.15 -4.80 1.63
C LEU A 146 -17.08 -3.59 1.59
N SER A 147 -16.72 -2.46 2.21
CA SER A 147 -17.61 -1.29 2.34
C SER A 147 -18.03 -0.65 1.02
N LYS A 148 -17.28 -0.83 -0.07
CA LYS A 148 -17.64 -0.33 -1.41
C LYS A 148 -18.49 -1.31 -2.24
N THR A 149 -18.64 -2.54 -1.76
CA THR A 149 -19.46 -3.54 -2.45
C THR A 149 -20.95 -3.33 -2.22
N ILE A 150 -21.36 -2.51 -1.22
CA ILE A 150 -22.74 -2.31 -0.76
C ILE A 150 -23.39 -1.06 -1.39
N LYS A 151 -22.76 -0.38 -2.31
CA LYS A 151 -23.49 0.59 -3.16
C LYS A 151 -24.20 -0.18 -4.27
N GLU A 152 -25.43 -0.61 -3.98
CA GLU A 152 -26.39 -1.06 -4.98
C GLU A 152 -26.53 -0.02 -6.11
N PRO A 153 -26.72 -0.44 -7.37
CA PRO A 153 -27.04 0.50 -8.43
C PRO A 153 -28.38 1.18 -8.08
N ASP A 154 -28.39 2.52 -8.15
CA ASP A 154 -29.56 3.34 -7.94
C ASP A 154 -30.80 2.76 -8.68
N ALA A 155 -31.78 2.32 -7.91
CA ALA A 155 -33.12 1.96 -8.38
C ALA A 155 -33.91 3.23 -8.83
N LYS A 156 -33.36 4.01 -9.76
CA LYS A 156 -34.01 5.19 -10.34
C LYS A 156 -33.88 5.25 -11.86
N THR A 157 -34.21 4.17 -12.57
CA THR A 157 -34.44 4.25 -14.01
C THR A 157 -35.46 3.21 -14.48
N GLN A 158 -36.52 3.00 -13.71
CA GLN A 158 -37.72 2.29 -14.22
C GLN A 158 -38.94 3.05 -13.76
N ASN A 159 -39.24 4.19 -14.38
CA ASN A 159 -40.61 4.72 -14.47
C ASN A 159 -40.67 5.96 -15.38
N LYS A 160 -40.40 5.79 -16.67
CA LYS A 160 -40.85 6.73 -17.70
C LYS A 160 -41.02 6.02 -19.05
N GLN A 161 -41.94 5.08 -19.09
CA GLN A 161 -42.57 4.68 -20.34
C GLN A 161 -43.93 4.05 -20.01
N VAL A 162 -44.92 4.86 -19.74
CA VAL A 162 -46.35 4.64 -20.07
C VAL A 162 -47.03 6.00 -20.00
N ARG A 163 -47.16 6.66 -21.10
CA ARG A 163 -48.34 7.39 -21.58
C ARG A 163 -48.09 7.98 -22.95
#